data_516e2b43da0e9a2b97712cd82fdab0d8
#
_entry.id   516e2b43da0e9a2b97712cd82fdab0d8
#
_cell.length_a   1.000
_cell.length_b   1.000
_cell.length_c   1.000
_cell.angle_alpha   90.00
_cell.angle_beta   90.00
_cell.angle_gamma   90.00
#
_symmetry.space_group_name_H-M   'P 1'
#
loop_
_entity.id
_entity.type
_entity.pdbx_description
1 polymer ?
#
loop_
_entity_poly.entity_id
_entity_poly.type
_entity_poly.pdbx_seq_one_letter_code
_entity_poly.pdbx_strand_id
1 'polypeptide(L)'
;MAEYPQLLHTVLDTTRPRELAEFYRQLLGLRYRTGDEPPAPGVPDDADWLVLEDSLGVRKLAFQLVDQLPRTTWPKHEVPMQLHLDFTVSSPAELHRQRERAEALGAELVLDRSADPDEPLFVLADPSGHPFCLFVQ
;
A
#
# COMPACT_ATOMS: atom_id res chain seq x y z
N MET A 1 -3.79 8.99 30.43
CA MET A 1 -3.92 7.54 30.23
C MET A 1 -5.10 7.27 29.30
N ALA A 2 -4.90 6.45 28.27
CA ALA A 2 -5.97 6.13 27.35
C ALA A 2 -6.96 5.16 28.00
N GLU A 3 -8.26 5.42 27.85
CA GLU A 3 -9.31 4.52 28.31
C GLU A 3 -9.43 3.29 27.42
N TYR A 4 -9.10 3.43 26.14
CA TYR A 4 -9.18 2.37 25.14
C TYR A 4 -7.82 2.20 24.43
N PRO A 5 -7.56 0.99 23.89
CA PRO A 5 -6.38 0.82 23.04
C PRO A 5 -6.41 1.79 21.86
N GLN A 6 -5.25 2.18 21.38
CA GLN A 6 -5.12 3.08 20.24
C GLN A 6 -4.63 2.30 19.02
N LEU A 7 -5.26 2.53 17.86
CA LEU A 7 -4.75 1.99 16.61
C LEU A 7 -3.44 2.69 16.27
N LEU A 8 -2.34 1.92 16.15
CA LEU A 8 -1.04 2.48 15.82
C LEU A 8 -0.86 2.60 14.30
N HIS A 9 -1.00 1.51 13.58
CA HIS A 9 -0.85 1.47 12.12
C HIS A 9 -1.41 0.15 11.58
N THR A 10 -1.48 0.04 10.25
CA THR A 10 -1.80 -1.20 9.55
C THR A 10 -0.50 -1.89 9.16
N VAL A 11 -0.41 -3.20 9.39
CA VAL A 11 0.75 -4.01 9.02
C VAL A 11 0.39 -4.83 7.78
N LEU A 12 1.24 -4.77 6.76
CA LEU A 12 1.12 -5.60 5.55
C LEU A 12 2.23 -6.64 5.55
N ASP A 13 1.85 -7.91 5.39
CA ASP A 13 2.82 -8.98 5.21
C ASP A 13 3.38 -8.95 3.79
N THR A 14 4.64 -9.30 3.63
CA THR A 14 5.30 -9.31 2.33
C THR A 14 6.53 -10.21 2.37
N THR A 15 6.86 -10.80 1.24
CA THR A 15 8.13 -11.52 1.10
C THR A 15 9.28 -10.58 0.76
N ARG A 16 8.98 -9.30 0.48
CA ARG A 16 9.95 -8.26 0.09
C ARG A 16 9.64 -6.93 0.77
N PRO A 17 9.98 -6.77 2.06
CA PRO A 17 9.59 -5.57 2.81
C PRO A 17 10.04 -4.26 2.18
N ARG A 18 11.29 -4.15 1.75
CA ARG A 18 11.82 -2.90 1.18
C ARG A 18 11.11 -2.53 -0.12
N GLU A 19 10.89 -3.48 -0.99
CA GLU A 19 10.19 -3.24 -2.26
C GLU A 19 8.77 -2.73 -2.02
N LEU A 20 8.03 -3.36 -1.10
CA LEU A 20 6.66 -2.96 -0.81
C LEU A 20 6.62 -1.61 -0.08
N ALA A 21 7.51 -1.39 0.87
CA ALA A 21 7.62 -0.11 1.57
C ALA A 21 7.93 1.03 0.60
N GLU A 22 8.88 0.83 -0.33
CA GLU A 22 9.21 1.85 -1.33
C GLU A 22 8.02 2.16 -2.25
N PHE A 23 7.24 1.15 -2.61
CA PHE A 23 6.03 1.35 -3.40
C PHE A 23 5.08 2.34 -2.68
N TYR A 24 4.73 2.06 -1.43
CA TYR A 24 3.80 2.93 -0.69
C TYR A 24 4.42 4.26 -0.30
N ARG A 25 5.72 4.29 -0.02
CA ARG A 25 6.40 5.56 0.26
C ARG A 25 6.24 6.52 -0.91
N GLN A 26 6.46 6.05 -2.12
CA GLN A 26 6.37 6.86 -3.32
C GLN A 26 4.92 7.15 -3.71
N LEU A 27 4.03 6.17 -3.60
CA LEU A 27 2.63 6.35 -3.97
C LEU A 27 1.94 7.38 -3.08
N LEU A 28 2.16 7.31 -1.77
CA LEU A 28 1.46 8.11 -0.77
C LEU A 28 2.25 9.31 -0.26
N GLY A 29 3.50 9.47 -0.68
CA GLY A 29 4.35 10.57 -0.19
C GLY A 29 4.72 10.42 1.27
N LEU A 30 4.93 9.19 1.73
CA LEU A 30 5.32 8.90 3.10
C LEU A 30 6.85 8.89 3.24
N ARG A 31 7.32 8.78 4.48
CA ARG A 31 8.75 8.67 4.78
C ARG A 31 8.99 7.53 5.76
N TYR A 32 10.21 7.01 5.76
CA TYR A 32 10.58 5.99 6.74
C TYR A 32 10.66 6.57 8.14
N ARG A 33 10.24 5.76 9.12
CA ARG A 33 10.61 6.02 10.50
C ARG A 33 12.12 6.08 10.60
N THR A 34 12.65 6.98 11.45
CA THR A 34 14.10 7.08 11.67
C THR A 34 14.70 5.72 12.04
N GLY A 35 15.71 5.31 11.29
CA GLY A 35 16.37 4.01 11.45
C GLY A 35 15.91 2.96 10.45
N ASP A 36 14.79 3.18 9.75
CA ASP A 36 14.26 2.23 8.77
C ASP A 36 14.64 2.57 7.33
N GLU A 37 15.41 3.64 7.10
CA GLU A 37 15.83 4.05 5.77
C GLU A 37 16.63 2.95 5.07
N PRO A 38 16.68 2.95 3.73
CA PRO A 38 17.51 1.98 3.01
C PRO A 38 18.96 2.06 3.45
N PRO A 39 19.66 0.91 3.53
CA PRO A 39 21.08 0.93 3.87
C PRO A 39 21.92 1.60 2.78
N ALA A 40 23.16 1.95 3.11
CA ALA A 40 24.10 2.51 2.16
C ALA A 40 24.33 1.53 0.99
N PRO A 41 24.72 2.04 -0.22
CA PRO A 41 25.03 1.17 -1.35
C PRO A 41 26.08 0.12 -0.97
N GLY A 42 25.84 -1.15 -1.37
CA GLY A 42 26.72 -2.26 -1.08
C GLY A 42 26.53 -2.90 0.30
N VAL A 43 25.71 -2.32 1.15
CA VAL A 43 25.34 -2.91 2.45
C VAL A 43 24.09 -3.77 2.26
N PRO A 44 24.09 -5.05 2.71
CA PRO A 44 22.90 -5.88 2.60
C PRO A 44 21.70 -5.27 3.32
N ASP A 45 20.52 -5.40 2.71
CA ASP A 45 19.25 -4.97 3.30
C ASP A 45 18.52 -6.23 3.80
N ASP A 46 18.64 -6.49 5.08
CA ASP A 46 18.05 -7.65 5.74
C ASP A 46 16.86 -7.27 6.62
N ALA A 47 16.24 -6.13 6.35
CA ALA A 47 15.11 -5.64 7.13
C ALA A 47 13.94 -6.62 7.08
N ASP A 48 13.46 -7.03 8.24
CA ASP A 48 12.28 -7.88 8.39
C ASP A 48 11.03 -7.09 8.85
N TRP A 49 11.23 -5.82 9.17
CA TRP A 49 10.18 -4.92 9.63
C TRP A 49 10.53 -3.48 9.25
N LEU A 50 9.59 -2.78 8.59
CA LEU A 50 9.78 -1.38 8.19
C LEU A 50 8.52 -0.60 8.51
N VAL A 51 8.67 0.67 8.90
CA VAL A 51 7.55 1.56 9.22
C VAL A 51 7.61 2.82 8.37
N LEU A 52 6.47 3.18 7.79
CA LEU A 52 6.27 4.45 7.11
C LEU A 52 5.38 5.37 7.93
N GLU A 53 5.73 6.65 7.95
CA GLU A 53 5.00 7.69 8.66
C GLU A 53 4.74 8.88 7.75
N ASP A 54 3.78 9.73 8.13
CA ASP A 54 3.53 10.97 7.39
C ASP A 54 4.51 12.09 7.81
N SER A 55 4.33 13.28 7.25
CA SER A 55 5.21 14.42 7.52
C SER A 55 5.16 14.91 8.97
N LEU A 56 4.15 14.51 9.72
CA LEU A 56 4.00 14.86 11.13
C LEU A 56 4.51 13.77 12.06
N GLY A 57 5.07 12.69 11.51
CA GLY A 57 5.57 11.57 12.30
C GLY A 57 4.49 10.59 12.74
N VAL A 58 3.28 10.69 12.18
CA VAL A 58 2.20 9.73 12.49
C VAL A 58 2.43 8.47 11.65
N ARG A 59 2.52 7.33 12.32
CA ARG A 59 2.70 6.04 11.65
C ARG A 59 1.47 5.68 10.86
N LYS A 60 1.68 5.21 9.62
CA LYS A 60 0.59 4.85 8.71
C LYS A 60 0.60 3.38 8.36
N LEU A 61 1.74 2.87 7.89
CA LEU A 61 1.89 1.50 7.43
C LEU A 61 3.16 0.89 8.00
N ALA A 62 3.11 -0.41 8.25
CA ALA A 62 4.29 -1.21 8.55
C ALA A 62 4.31 -2.43 7.64
N PHE A 63 5.49 -3.01 7.45
CA PHE A 63 5.72 -4.12 6.53
C PHE A 63 6.48 -5.20 7.26
N GLN A 64 5.94 -6.41 7.25
CA GLN A 64 6.49 -7.54 7.98
C GLN A 64 6.92 -8.63 7.00
N LEU A 65 8.17 -9.08 7.14
CA LEU A 65 8.68 -10.18 6.33
C LEU A 65 7.97 -11.49 6.69
N VAL A 66 7.48 -12.18 5.68
CA VAL A 66 6.95 -13.54 5.80
C VAL A 66 7.60 -14.42 4.74
N ASP A 67 7.63 -15.72 4.97
CA ASP A 67 8.25 -16.67 4.03
C ASP A 67 7.44 -16.86 2.76
N GLN A 68 6.12 -16.83 2.88
CA GLN A 68 5.19 -17.03 1.78
C GLN A 68 3.97 -16.15 1.95
N LEU A 69 3.48 -15.62 0.84
CA LEU A 69 2.27 -14.81 0.82
C LEU A 69 1.47 -15.15 -0.44
N PRO A 70 0.48 -16.06 -0.35
CA PRO A 70 -0.40 -16.33 -1.48
C PRO A 70 -1.17 -15.06 -1.89
N ARG A 71 -1.15 -14.76 -3.20
CA ARG A 71 -1.92 -13.61 -3.71
C ARG A 71 -3.41 -13.93 -3.66
N THR A 72 -4.21 -12.95 -3.28
CA THR A 72 -5.66 -13.10 -3.35
C THR A 72 -6.11 -13.27 -4.80
N THR A 73 -7.16 -14.06 -5.00
CA THR A 73 -7.82 -14.22 -6.29
C THR A 73 -9.05 -13.32 -6.43
N TRP A 74 -9.25 -12.40 -5.49
CA TRP A 74 -10.37 -11.47 -5.56
C TRP A 74 -10.47 -10.82 -6.95
N PRO A 75 -11.62 -10.70 -7.58
CA PRO A 75 -12.99 -10.94 -7.02
C PRO A 75 -13.44 -12.39 -6.93
N LYS A 76 -12.60 -13.37 -7.28
CA LYS A 76 -12.89 -14.78 -7.04
C LYS A 76 -12.61 -15.13 -5.59
N HIS A 77 -13.01 -16.34 -5.16
CA HIS A 77 -13.02 -16.70 -3.74
C HIS A 77 -12.05 -17.82 -3.35
N GLU A 78 -11.24 -18.32 -4.29
CA GLU A 78 -10.28 -19.41 -3.99
C GLU A 78 -9.25 -18.98 -2.93
N VAL A 79 -8.72 -17.78 -3.06
CA VAL A 79 -7.88 -17.14 -2.05
C VAL A 79 -8.52 -15.79 -1.74
N PRO A 80 -9.31 -15.71 -0.66
CA PRO A 80 -10.09 -14.49 -0.38
C PRO A 80 -9.19 -13.32 0.02
N MET A 81 -9.64 -12.14 -0.29
CA MET A 81 -9.02 -10.90 0.20
C MET A 81 -9.36 -10.73 1.69
N GLN A 82 -8.32 -10.62 2.53
CA GLN A 82 -8.49 -10.44 3.97
C GLN A 82 -8.78 -8.99 4.35
N LEU A 83 -8.16 -8.06 3.62
CA LEU A 83 -8.38 -6.63 3.79
C LEU A 83 -7.94 -5.91 2.54
N HIS A 84 -8.33 -4.66 2.41
CA HIS A 84 -7.79 -3.76 1.40
C HIS A 84 -7.67 -2.36 1.98
N LEU A 85 -6.83 -1.53 1.35
CA LEU A 85 -6.69 -0.13 1.70
C LEU A 85 -7.48 0.72 0.72
N ASP A 86 -8.06 1.80 1.20
CA ASP A 86 -8.76 2.78 0.38
C ASP A 86 -7.97 4.09 0.37
N PHE A 87 -7.71 4.61 -0.83
CA PHE A 87 -7.07 5.89 -1.03
C PHE A 87 -7.97 6.79 -1.84
N THR A 88 -7.99 8.06 -1.50
CA THR A 88 -8.85 9.04 -2.17
C THR A 88 -8.03 10.02 -3.00
N VAL A 89 -8.63 10.50 -4.07
CA VAL A 89 -8.10 11.54 -4.92
C VAL A 89 -9.15 12.64 -5.08
N SER A 90 -8.72 13.84 -5.52
CA SER A 90 -9.58 15.01 -5.51
C SER A 90 -10.46 15.19 -6.75
N SER A 91 -10.18 14.47 -7.84
CA SER A 91 -10.91 14.64 -9.10
C SER A 91 -10.79 13.41 -9.98
N PRO A 92 -11.68 13.25 -10.99
CA PRO A 92 -11.55 12.18 -11.98
C PRO A 92 -10.22 12.24 -12.75
N ALA A 93 -9.71 13.41 -13.05
CA ALA A 93 -8.40 13.56 -13.70
C ALA A 93 -7.28 13.01 -12.83
N GLU A 94 -7.32 13.31 -11.52
CA GLU A 94 -6.37 12.76 -10.56
C GLU A 94 -6.51 11.25 -10.40
N LEU A 95 -7.73 10.73 -10.49
CA LEU A 95 -7.96 9.29 -10.42
C LEU A 95 -7.16 8.55 -11.50
N HIS A 96 -7.26 9.02 -12.75
CA HIS A 96 -6.51 8.42 -13.86
C HIS A 96 -5.00 8.61 -13.70
N ARG A 97 -4.57 9.80 -13.29
CA ARG A 97 -3.16 10.09 -13.10
C ARG A 97 -2.54 9.21 -12.00
N GLN A 98 -3.23 9.03 -10.90
CA GLN A 98 -2.72 8.21 -9.80
C GLN A 98 -2.73 6.72 -10.14
N ARG A 99 -3.70 6.26 -10.94
CA ARG A 99 -3.67 4.89 -11.44
C ARG A 99 -2.42 4.66 -12.30
N GLU A 100 -2.11 5.58 -13.21
CA GLU A 100 -0.91 5.46 -14.05
C GLU A 100 0.38 5.48 -13.21
N ARG A 101 0.44 6.35 -12.19
CA ARG A 101 1.59 6.38 -11.27
C ARG A 101 1.73 5.07 -10.52
N ALA A 102 0.63 4.54 -10.00
CA ALA A 102 0.65 3.27 -9.25
C ALA A 102 1.17 2.13 -10.13
N GLU A 103 0.71 2.05 -11.39
CA GLU A 103 1.17 1.04 -12.32
C GLU A 103 2.66 1.21 -12.65
N ALA A 104 3.14 2.44 -12.83
CA ALA A 104 4.55 2.72 -13.06
C ALA A 104 5.42 2.32 -11.86
N LEU A 105 4.87 2.35 -10.64
CA LEU A 105 5.55 1.94 -9.41
C LEU A 105 5.46 0.42 -9.15
N GLY A 106 4.69 -0.33 -9.95
CA GLY A 106 4.63 -1.78 -9.85
C GLY A 106 3.26 -2.37 -9.50
N ALA A 107 2.21 -1.56 -9.42
CA ALA A 107 0.86 -2.07 -9.18
C ALA A 107 0.27 -2.68 -10.46
N GLU A 108 -0.68 -3.60 -10.27
CA GLU A 108 -1.44 -4.21 -11.36
C GLU A 108 -2.91 -3.84 -11.22
N LEU A 109 -3.54 -3.47 -12.34
CA LEU A 109 -4.99 -3.20 -12.35
C LEU A 109 -5.75 -4.52 -12.17
N VAL A 110 -6.67 -4.54 -11.20
CA VAL A 110 -7.54 -5.70 -10.93
C VAL A 110 -8.94 -5.45 -11.45
N LEU A 111 -9.47 -4.25 -11.24
CA LEU A 111 -10.83 -3.91 -11.64
C LEU A 111 -10.92 -2.44 -11.99
N ASP A 112 -11.49 -2.14 -13.16
CA ASP A 112 -11.74 -0.79 -13.64
C ASP A 112 -13.22 -0.48 -13.53
N ARG A 113 -13.58 0.40 -12.59
CA ARG A 113 -14.93 0.94 -12.44
C ARG A 113 -14.93 2.44 -12.61
N SER A 114 -14.00 2.97 -13.40
CA SER A 114 -13.87 4.42 -13.60
C SER A 114 -15.06 5.02 -14.35
N ALA A 115 -15.83 4.20 -15.07
CA ALA A 115 -17.02 4.66 -15.79
C ALA A 115 -18.29 4.68 -14.94
N ASP A 116 -18.23 4.21 -13.68
CA ASP A 116 -19.37 4.25 -12.78
C ASP A 116 -19.65 5.72 -12.43
N PRO A 117 -20.85 6.26 -12.75
CA PRO A 117 -21.14 7.67 -12.50
C PRO A 117 -21.33 8.01 -11.03
N ASP A 118 -21.65 7.03 -10.19
CA ASP A 118 -21.89 7.25 -8.76
C ASP A 118 -20.61 7.16 -7.95
N GLU A 119 -19.73 6.23 -8.31
CA GLU A 119 -18.50 6.00 -7.57
C GLU A 119 -17.38 5.53 -8.53
N PRO A 120 -16.78 6.46 -9.29
CA PRO A 120 -15.64 6.10 -10.13
C PRO A 120 -14.47 5.60 -9.28
N LEU A 121 -13.97 4.41 -9.58
CA LEU A 121 -12.85 3.85 -8.84
C LEU A 121 -12.03 2.85 -9.67
N PHE A 122 -10.80 2.65 -9.22
CA PHE A 122 -9.95 1.55 -9.66
C PHE A 122 -9.61 0.67 -8.46
N VAL A 123 -9.57 -0.65 -8.67
CA VAL A 123 -8.95 -1.58 -7.74
C VAL A 123 -7.66 -2.06 -8.37
N LEU A 124 -6.56 -1.90 -7.63
CA LEU A 124 -5.24 -2.34 -8.04
C LEU A 124 -4.68 -3.30 -6.99
N ALA A 125 -3.71 -4.11 -7.39
CA ALA A 125 -2.92 -4.90 -6.46
C ALA A 125 -1.53 -4.30 -6.35
N ASP A 126 -1.01 -4.19 -5.13
CA ASP A 126 0.36 -3.73 -4.92
C ASP A 126 1.38 -4.81 -5.35
N PRO A 127 2.69 -4.53 -5.34
CA PRO A 127 3.69 -5.51 -5.78
C PRO A 127 3.65 -6.85 -5.04
N SER A 128 3.11 -6.90 -3.84
CA SER A 128 2.94 -8.13 -3.07
C SER A 128 1.57 -8.77 -3.25
N GLY A 129 0.67 -8.11 -3.97
CA GLY A 129 -0.66 -8.63 -4.28
C GLY A 129 -1.78 -8.17 -3.36
N HIS A 130 -1.52 -7.26 -2.42
CA HIS A 130 -2.59 -6.69 -1.60
C HIS A 130 -3.44 -5.73 -2.43
N PRO A 131 -4.77 -5.91 -2.45
CA PRO A 131 -5.64 -4.98 -3.15
C PRO A 131 -5.73 -3.63 -2.44
N PHE A 132 -5.84 -2.58 -3.23
CA PHE A 132 -6.19 -1.25 -2.74
C PHE A 132 -7.08 -0.56 -3.77
N CYS A 133 -7.88 0.39 -3.29
CA CYS A 133 -8.79 1.16 -4.13
C CYS A 133 -8.31 2.60 -4.24
N LEU A 134 -8.49 3.17 -5.43
CA LEU A 134 -8.38 4.61 -5.67
C LEU A 134 -9.77 5.09 -6.06
N PHE A 135 -10.29 6.10 -5.39
CA PHE A 135 -11.59 6.68 -5.73
C PHE A 135 -11.65 8.19 -5.43
N VAL A 136 -12.59 8.85 -6.07
CA VAL A 136 -12.75 10.30 -5.92
C VAL A 136 -13.56 10.60 -4.67
N GLN A 137 -13.03 11.54 -3.85
CA GLN A 137 -13.75 12.02 -2.67
C GLN A 137 -13.36 13.48 -2.36
#